data_6c85a592bfee809fa3e035de4a93c4bb
#
_entry.id   6c85a592bfee809fa3e035de4a93c4bb
#
_cell.length_a   1.000
_cell.length_b   1.000
_cell.length_c   1.000
_cell.angle_alpha   90.00
_cell.angle_beta   90.00
_cell.angle_gamma   90.00
#
_symmetry.space_group_name_H-M   'P 1'
#
loop_
_entity.id
_entity.type
_entity.pdbx_description
1 polymer ?
#
loop_
_entity_poly.entity_id
_entity_poly.type
_entity_poly.pdbx_seq_one_letter_code
_entity_poly.pdbx_strand_id
1 'polypeptide(L)'
;MIKALLPVVAMLLLLATPSSTPFAQPAPLPAGLKAAIDGPQRDPANRLRDRYRHPLETLSFFGIREDMTVIEISPGAGWYSEILGPLLREKGKLILAGSASPALRARVADQSGMLGKAVLLDFRPPDFSLKSDPTQTPQGADMVLTFRNVHNWISAGTVQTVFAGMFRAVKPGGILGVVEHRANPALPVDAKAANGYVHETQVIAFAEAAGFRLAARSEVNANPLDTKDHAAGVWMLPPTLRIDPAEREKLLPRALATGESDRMTLKFIKP
;
A
#
# COMPACT_ATOMS: atom_id res chain seq x y z
N MET A 1 73.26 12.92 -43.25
CA MET A 1 72.50 13.39 -42.03
C MET A 1 71.06 13.57 -42.38
N ILE A 2 70.25 12.57 -42.03
CA ILE A 2 68.79 12.54 -42.32
C ILE A 2 68.10 12.77 -40.98
N LYS A 3 67.38 13.92 -40.84
CA LYS A 3 66.56 14.25 -39.68
C LYS A 3 65.22 13.57 -39.82
N ALA A 4 64.92 12.65 -38.92
CA ALA A 4 63.56 12.06 -38.83
C ALA A 4 62.63 13.00 -38.09
N LEU A 5 61.50 13.37 -38.71
CA LEU A 5 60.36 14.02 -38.04
C LEU A 5 59.43 12.96 -37.46
N LEU A 6 59.21 13.03 -36.16
CA LEU A 6 58.18 12.26 -35.46
C LEU A 6 56.85 13.00 -35.55
N PRO A 7 55.69 12.33 -35.83
CA PRO A 7 54.39 12.95 -35.79
C PRO A 7 53.86 13.00 -34.32
N VAL A 8 53.42 14.18 -33.92
CA VAL A 8 52.69 14.39 -32.66
C VAL A 8 51.23 13.98 -32.92
N VAL A 9 50.82 12.88 -32.26
CA VAL A 9 49.43 12.45 -32.23
C VAL A 9 48.72 13.24 -31.11
N ALA A 10 47.88 14.16 -31.45
CA ALA A 10 46.98 14.87 -30.52
C ALA A 10 45.81 13.96 -30.15
N MET A 11 45.80 13.48 -28.87
CA MET A 11 44.70 12.69 -28.30
C MET A 11 43.59 13.64 -27.84
N LEU A 12 42.51 13.71 -28.60
CA LEU A 12 41.26 14.44 -28.20
C LEU A 12 40.58 13.64 -27.04
N LEU A 13 40.67 14.13 -25.83
CA LEU A 13 39.80 13.67 -24.72
C LEU A 13 38.37 14.22 -24.92
N LEU A 14 37.46 13.35 -25.33
CA LEU A 14 36.01 13.62 -25.25
C LEU A 14 35.59 13.55 -23.77
N LEU A 15 35.39 14.69 -23.15
CA LEU A 15 34.72 14.81 -21.84
C LEU A 15 33.23 14.50 -22.02
N ALA A 16 32.82 13.28 -21.63
CA ALA A 16 31.39 12.93 -21.53
C ALA A 16 30.76 13.72 -20.36
N THR A 17 29.90 14.67 -20.69
CA THR A 17 29.08 15.34 -19.68
C THR A 17 28.06 14.36 -19.12
N PRO A 18 27.93 14.22 -17.79
CA PRO A 18 26.89 13.36 -17.21
C PRO A 18 25.51 13.96 -17.55
N SER A 19 24.71 13.21 -18.31
CA SER A 19 23.28 13.53 -18.50
C SER A 19 22.58 13.44 -17.17
N SER A 20 22.26 14.60 -16.59
CA SER A 20 21.35 14.69 -15.47
C SER A 20 19.95 14.36 -15.98
N THR A 21 19.45 13.15 -15.69
CA THR A 21 18.03 12.83 -15.85
C THR A 21 17.22 13.82 -15.02
N PRO A 22 16.29 14.58 -15.62
CA PRO A 22 15.46 15.49 -14.83
C PRO A 22 14.64 14.66 -13.84
N PHE A 23 14.66 15.04 -12.56
CA PHE A 23 13.73 14.52 -11.57
C PHE A 23 12.33 14.74 -12.11
N ALA A 24 11.59 13.65 -12.35
CA ALA A 24 10.20 13.74 -12.78
C ALA A 24 9.43 14.56 -11.74
N GLN A 25 8.82 15.65 -12.15
CA GLN A 25 7.97 16.44 -11.28
C GLN A 25 6.87 15.53 -10.72
N PRO A 26 6.55 15.65 -9.41
CA PRO A 26 5.43 14.89 -8.85
C PRO A 26 4.17 15.19 -9.67
N ALA A 27 3.46 14.13 -10.06
CA ALA A 27 2.21 14.27 -10.78
C ALA A 27 1.24 15.18 -9.98
N PRO A 28 0.48 16.05 -10.65
CA PRO A 28 -0.47 16.92 -9.96
C PRO A 28 -1.46 16.04 -9.15
N LEU A 29 -1.79 16.52 -7.94
CA LEU A 29 -2.76 15.85 -7.06
C LEU A 29 -4.10 15.67 -7.80
N PRO A 30 -4.74 14.49 -7.73
CA PRO A 30 -6.08 14.31 -8.29
C PRO A 30 -7.05 15.32 -7.66
N ALA A 31 -7.73 16.10 -8.48
CA ALA A 31 -8.58 17.19 -8.00
C ALA A 31 -9.65 16.73 -6.97
N GLY A 32 -10.21 15.52 -7.17
CA GLY A 32 -11.21 14.94 -6.29
C GLY A 32 -10.66 14.28 -5.01
N LEU A 33 -9.35 14.03 -4.90
CA LEU A 33 -8.79 13.25 -3.78
C LEU A 33 -8.95 13.99 -2.45
N LYS A 34 -8.62 15.28 -2.42
CA LYS A 34 -8.80 16.09 -1.20
C LYS A 34 -10.27 16.16 -0.80
N ALA A 35 -11.17 16.36 -1.75
CA ALA A 35 -12.62 16.38 -1.49
C ALA A 35 -13.14 15.04 -0.95
N ALA A 36 -12.62 13.91 -1.45
CA ALA A 36 -12.95 12.58 -0.95
C ALA A 36 -12.44 12.34 0.47
N ILE A 37 -11.27 12.88 0.83
CA ILE A 37 -10.69 12.78 2.17
C ILE A 37 -11.47 13.66 3.17
N ASP A 38 -11.81 14.89 2.80
CA ASP A 38 -12.48 15.84 3.68
C ASP A 38 -14.01 15.64 3.71
N GLY A 39 -14.54 14.79 2.85
CA GLY A 39 -15.98 14.63 2.63
C GLY A 39 -16.75 14.11 3.85
N PRO A 40 -18.03 14.47 3.98
CA PRO A 40 -18.87 14.14 5.14
C PRO A 40 -19.22 12.66 5.25
N GLN A 41 -19.01 11.87 4.19
CA GLN A 41 -19.26 10.43 4.17
C GLN A 41 -18.31 9.62 5.05
N ARG A 42 -17.21 10.23 5.50
CA ARG A 42 -16.21 9.58 6.34
C ARG A 42 -16.61 9.58 7.80
N ASP A 43 -16.46 8.42 8.44
CA ASP A 43 -16.65 8.30 9.88
C ASP A 43 -15.69 9.27 10.62
N PRO A 44 -16.19 10.12 11.53
CA PRO A 44 -15.33 11.03 12.31
C PRO A 44 -14.21 10.33 13.05
N ALA A 45 -14.43 9.13 13.59
CA ALA A 45 -13.39 8.34 14.26
C ALA A 45 -12.29 7.88 13.28
N ASN A 46 -12.65 7.62 12.02
CA ASN A 46 -11.67 7.31 10.98
C ASN A 46 -10.86 8.54 10.58
N ARG A 47 -11.48 9.73 10.51
CA ARG A 47 -10.81 11.00 10.20
C ARG A 47 -9.75 11.37 11.24
N LEU A 48 -9.98 11.10 12.53
CA LEU A 48 -8.99 11.32 13.60
C LEU A 48 -7.69 10.55 13.38
N ARG A 49 -7.71 9.52 12.55
CA ARG A 49 -6.57 8.66 12.24
C ARG A 49 -5.78 9.10 11.00
N ASP A 50 -6.26 10.12 10.27
CA ASP A 50 -5.59 10.66 9.08
C ASP A 50 -4.17 11.14 9.40
N ARG A 51 -3.98 11.73 10.60
CA ARG A 51 -2.67 12.16 11.10
C ARG A 51 -1.61 11.04 11.23
N TYR A 52 -2.05 9.78 11.23
CA TYR A 52 -1.16 8.61 11.27
C TYR A 52 -1.10 7.87 9.93
N ARG A 53 -2.06 8.12 9.04
CA ARG A 53 -2.23 7.37 7.80
C ARG A 53 -2.01 8.19 6.55
N HIS A 54 -1.90 9.50 6.70
CA HIS A 54 -1.54 10.46 5.64
C HIS A 54 -2.20 10.10 4.29
N PRO A 55 -3.57 10.02 4.23
CA PRO A 55 -4.26 9.47 3.06
C PRO A 55 -3.97 10.23 1.77
N LEU A 56 -3.82 11.55 1.85
CA LEU A 56 -3.52 12.38 0.69
C LEU A 56 -2.15 12.01 0.09
N GLU A 57 -1.14 12.00 0.93
CA GLU A 57 0.24 11.72 0.54
C GLU A 57 0.41 10.27 0.12
N THR A 58 -0.22 9.32 0.85
CA THR A 58 -0.14 7.89 0.57
C THR A 58 -0.75 7.55 -0.79
N LEU A 59 -1.97 8.02 -1.05
CA LEU A 59 -2.67 7.73 -2.31
C LEU A 59 -2.04 8.48 -3.48
N SER A 60 -1.52 9.71 -3.25
CA SER A 60 -0.75 10.47 -4.25
C SER A 60 0.57 9.77 -4.60
N PHE A 61 1.28 9.22 -3.60
CA PHE A 61 2.49 8.44 -3.83
C PHE A 61 2.23 7.21 -4.71
N PHE A 62 1.12 6.52 -4.52
CA PHE A 62 0.73 5.43 -5.41
C PHE A 62 0.34 5.92 -6.81
N GLY A 63 -0.01 7.18 -6.96
CA GLY A 63 -0.39 7.78 -8.25
C GLY A 63 -1.84 7.48 -8.61
N ILE A 64 -2.74 7.47 -7.62
CA ILE A 64 -4.17 7.25 -7.85
C ILE A 64 -4.77 8.33 -8.74
N ARG A 65 -5.72 7.97 -9.59
CA ARG A 65 -6.55 8.89 -10.38
C ARG A 65 -8.01 8.49 -10.32
N GLU A 66 -8.89 9.43 -10.53
CA GLU A 66 -10.36 9.25 -10.46
C GLU A 66 -10.95 8.38 -11.58
N ASP A 67 -10.19 8.16 -12.67
CA ASP A 67 -10.58 7.35 -13.84
C ASP A 67 -10.11 5.89 -13.79
N MET A 68 -9.44 5.50 -12.70
CA MET A 68 -8.86 4.16 -12.55
C MET A 68 -9.88 3.10 -12.13
N THR A 69 -9.62 1.87 -12.54
CA THR A 69 -10.14 0.68 -11.87
C THR A 69 -9.18 0.29 -10.75
N VAL A 70 -9.63 0.41 -9.51
CA VAL A 70 -8.85 0.14 -8.30
C VAL A 70 -9.44 -1.05 -7.55
N ILE A 71 -8.58 -1.98 -7.13
CA ILE A 71 -8.94 -3.09 -6.26
C ILE A 71 -8.33 -2.84 -4.89
N GLU A 72 -9.15 -2.77 -3.85
CA GLU A 72 -8.69 -2.82 -2.46
C GLU A 72 -8.82 -4.25 -1.93
N ILE A 73 -7.67 -4.85 -1.56
CA ILE A 73 -7.63 -6.23 -1.04
C ILE A 73 -7.82 -6.22 0.46
N SER A 74 -8.78 -7.03 0.92
CA SER A 74 -9.14 -7.19 2.34
C SER A 74 -9.41 -5.86 3.04
N PRO A 75 -10.41 -5.09 2.58
CA PRO A 75 -10.68 -3.72 3.06
C PRO A 75 -11.08 -3.66 4.54
N GLY A 76 -11.43 -4.79 5.16
CA GLY A 76 -11.84 -4.85 6.56
C GLY A 76 -13.08 -4.01 6.84
N ALA A 77 -12.96 -2.98 7.67
CA ALA A 77 -14.03 -2.02 7.96
C ALA A 77 -14.15 -0.88 6.93
N GLY A 78 -13.26 -0.81 5.93
CA GLY A 78 -13.38 0.13 4.82
C GLY A 78 -12.80 1.51 5.07
N TRP A 79 -11.73 1.63 5.86
CA TRP A 79 -11.13 2.93 6.16
C TRP A 79 -10.68 3.68 4.88
N TYR A 80 -9.96 3.00 3.98
CA TYR A 80 -9.60 3.57 2.68
C TYR A 80 -10.78 3.54 1.70
N SER A 81 -11.67 2.56 1.80
CA SER A 81 -12.87 2.49 0.96
C SER A 81 -13.74 3.75 1.08
N GLU A 82 -13.79 4.40 2.26
CA GLU A 82 -14.50 5.67 2.49
C GLU A 82 -13.95 6.84 1.64
N ILE A 83 -12.69 6.74 1.22
CA ILE A 83 -12.00 7.73 0.37
C ILE A 83 -12.08 7.29 -1.09
N LEU A 84 -11.76 6.02 -1.36
CA LEU A 84 -11.71 5.47 -2.71
C LEU A 84 -13.10 5.44 -3.38
N GLY A 85 -14.15 5.15 -2.61
CA GLY A 85 -15.52 5.11 -3.12
C GLY A 85 -15.94 6.41 -3.80
N PRO A 86 -15.98 7.54 -3.09
CA PRO A 86 -16.35 8.82 -3.69
C PRO A 86 -15.36 9.29 -4.78
N LEU A 87 -14.06 9.04 -4.62
CA LEU A 87 -13.05 9.42 -5.62
C LEU A 87 -13.31 8.75 -6.97
N LEU A 88 -13.64 7.46 -6.95
CA LEU A 88 -13.77 6.65 -8.17
C LEU A 88 -15.20 6.58 -8.72
N ARG A 89 -16.18 7.14 -7.98
CA ARG A 89 -17.62 6.94 -8.22
C ARG A 89 -18.07 7.30 -9.63
N GLU A 90 -17.55 8.38 -10.18
CA GLU A 90 -18.10 8.94 -11.42
C GLU A 90 -17.35 8.51 -12.68
N LYS A 91 -16.04 8.33 -12.59
CA LYS A 91 -15.18 8.05 -13.75
C LYS A 91 -14.44 6.73 -13.67
N GLY A 92 -14.22 6.21 -12.46
CA GLY A 92 -13.47 5.01 -12.19
C GLY A 92 -14.34 3.85 -11.72
N LYS A 93 -13.68 2.84 -11.16
CA LYS A 93 -14.33 1.68 -10.57
C LYS A 93 -13.60 1.25 -9.30
N LEU A 94 -14.34 1.08 -8.20
CA LEU A 94 -13.83 0.48 -6.97
C LEU A 94 -14.29 -0.97 -6.85
N ILE A 95 -13.33 -1.87 -6.65
CA ILE A 95 -13.56 -3.29 -6.36
C ILE A 95 -13.01 -3.56 -4.97
N LEU A 96 -13.84 -4.08 -4.08
CA LEU A 96 -13.49 -4.49 -2.73
C LEU A 96 -13.39 -6.02 -2.71
N ALA A 97 -12.18 -6.55 -2.64
CA ALA A 97 -11.93 -7.96 -2.82
C ALA A 97 -11.49 -8.66 -1.53
N GLY A 98 -12.16 -9.74 -1.16
CA GLY A 98 -11.84 -10.55 0.01
C GLY A 98 -12.56 -10.13 1.28
N SER A 99 -11.82 -10.04 2.40
CA SER A 99 -12.43 -9.79 3.72
C SER A 99 -12.99 -8.37 3.85
N ALA A 100 -14.30 -8.28 3.98
CA ALA A 100 -15.05 -7.03 4.26
C ALA A 100 -15.98 -7.26 5.45
N SER A 101 -16.03 -6.30 6.39
CA SER A 101 -16.92 -6.37 7.55
C SER A 101 -18.40 -6.33 7.15
N PRO A 102 -19.31 -6.85 8.00
CA PRO A 102 -20.75 -6.72 7.75
C PRO A 102 -21.20 -5.26 7.54
N ALA A 103 -20.64 -4.33 8.30
CA ALA A 103 -20.95 -2.90 8.16
C ALA A 103 -20.51 -2.35 6.80
N LEU A 104 -19.31 -2.72 6.32
CA LEU A 104 -18.86 -2.31 4.99
C LEU A 104 -19.74 -2.92 3.88
N ARG A 105 -20.12 -4.19 4.00
CA ARG A 105 -21.03 -4.86 3.05
C ARG A 105 -22.39 -4.16 2.98
N ALA A 106 -22.95 -3.77 4.12
CA ALA A 106 -24.21 -3.00 4.17
C ALA A 106 -24.07 -1.65 3.46
N ARG A 107 -22.95 -0.95 3.64
CA ARG A 107 -22.68 0.34 2.95
C ARG A 107 -22.54 0.17 1.42
N VAL A 108 -22.00 -0.94 0.95
CA VAL A 108 -21.94 -1.25 -0.50
C VAL A 108 -23.31 -1.62 -1.05
N ALA A 109 -24.14 -2.31 -0.25
CA ALA A 109 -25.51 -2.66 -0.65
C ALA A 109 -26.45 -1.44 -0.75
N ASP A 110 -26.16 -0.35 -0.01
CA ASP A 110 -26.89 0.92 -0.15
C ASP A 110 -26.47 1.63 -1.45
N GLN A 111 -27.27 1.43 -2.49
CA GLN A 111 -27.03 1.99 -3.83
C GLN A 111 -27.05 3.52 -3.86
N SER A 112 -27.73 4.17 -2.90
CA SER A 112 -27.76 5.63 -2.76
C SER A 112 -26.50 6.19 -2.11
N GLY A 113 -25.81 5.38 -1.32
CA GLY A 113 -24.61 5.74 -0.58
C GLY A 113 -23.37 5.92 -1.46
N MET A 114 -22.32 6.48 -0.89
CA MET A 114 -21.06 6.78 -1.58
C MET A 114 -20.30 5.52 -2.05
N LEU A 115 -20.61 4.36 -1.48
CA LEU A 115 -20.07 3.06 -1.87
C LEU A 115 -21.01 2.24 -2.76
N GLY A 116 -22.20 2.73 -3.06
CA GLY A 116 -23.21 1.97 -3.81
C GLY A 116 -22.82 1.59 -5.25
N LYS A 117 -21.77 2.20 -5.82
CA LYS A 117 -21.18 1.78 -7.11
C LYS A 117 -19.99 0.84 -6.94
N ALA A 118 -19.51 0.58 -5.71
CA ALA A 118 -18.42 -0.36 -5.47
C ALA A 118 -18.88 -1.80 -5.66
N VAL A 119 -17.98 -2.65 -6.12
CA VAL A 119 -18.24 -4.08 -6.36
C VAL A 119 -17.54 -4.92 -5.31
N LEU A 120 -18.27 -5.83 -4.67
CA LEU A 120 -17.68 -6.82 -3.76
C LEU A 120 -17.35 -8.08 -4.54
N LEU A 121 -16.09 -8.52 -4.48
CA LEU A 121 -15.63 -9.76 -5.09
C LEU A 121 -14.97 -10.68 -4.06
N ASP A 122 -15.04 -11.98 -4.32
CA ASP A 122 -14.25 -12.94 -3.57
C ASP A 122 -12.77 -12.86 -3.96
N PHE A 123 -11.91 -13.03 -2.95
CA PHE A 123 -10.47 -13.18 -3.10
C PHE A 123 -10.02 -14.12 -1.98
N ARG A 124 -10.09 -15.42 -2.24
CA ARG A 124 -9.96 -16.46 -1.21
C ARG A 124 -9.11 -17.64 -1.68
N PRO A 125 -8.58 -18.44 -0.74
CA PRO A 125 -7.95 -19.71 -1.09
C PRO A 125 -8.85 -20.59 -1.96
N PRO A 126 -8.29 -21.50 -2.79
CA PRO A 126 -6.85 -21.83 -2.82
C PRO A 126 -6.02 -20.93 -3.72
N ASP A 127 -6.59 -20.29 -4.72
CA ASP A 127 -5.89 -19.62 -5.81
C ASP A 127 -5.84 -18.08 -5.68
N PHE A 128 -6.61 -17.50 -4.74
CA PHE A 128 -6.75 -16.04 -4.60
C PHE A 128 -7.02 -15.35 -5.94
N SER A 129 -7.83 -15.96 -6.78
CA SER A 129 -8.35 -15.30 -7.99
C SER A 129 -9.58 -14.47 -7.66
N LEU A 130 -9.78 -13.41 -8.44
CA LEU A 130 -11.04 -12.67 -8.40
C LEU A 130 -12.11 -13.52 -9.07
N LYS A 131 -13.04 -14.02 -8.25
CA LYS A 131 -14.22 -14.71 -8.77
C LYS A 131 -15.26 -13.66 -9.10
N SER A 132 -15.42 -13.42 -10.37
CA SER A 132 -16.41 -12.49 -10.90
C SER A 132 -17.40 -13.25 -11.79
N ASP A 133 -18.59 -12.69 -11.90
CA ASP A 133 -19.43 -12.92 -13.04
C ASP A 133 -18.61 -12.60 -14.31
N PRO A 134 -18.48 -13.54 -15.27
CA PRO A 134 -17.71 -13.34 -16.50
C PRO A 134 -18.11 -12.07 -17.26
N THR A 135 -19.34 -11.58 -17.05
CA THR A 135 -19.85 -10.35 -17.66
C THR A 135 -19.35 -9.08 -16.98
N GLN A 136 -18.76 -9.19 -15.77
CA GLN A 136 -18.36 -8.05 -14.94
C GLN A 136 -16.85 -7.96 -14.68
N THR A 137 -16.04 -8.89 -15.21
CA THR A 137 -14.60 -8.89 -14.99
C THR A 137 -13.95 -7.74 -15.72
N PRO A 138 -13.41 -6.72 -15.02
CA PRO A 138 -12.55 -5.76 -15.70
C PRO A 138 -11.31 -6.51 -16.18
N GLN A 139 -10.91 -6.28 -17.42
CA GLN A 139 -9.66 -6.82 -17.96
C GLN A 139 -8.47 -6.09 -17.29
N GLY A 140 -8.08 -6.57 -16.10
CA GLY A 140 -6.97 -6.04 -15.34
C GLY A 140 -7.24 -4.68 -14.69
N ALA A 141 -6.90 -4.54 -13.42
CA ALA A 141 -7.02 -3.28 -12.71
C ALA A 141 -5.82 -2.35 -13.02
N ASP A 142 -6.05 -1.06 -13.00
CA ASP A 142 -4.99 -0.05 -13.02
C ASP A 142 -4.14 -0.10 -11.77
N MET A 143 -4.79 -0.38 -10.63
CA MET A 143 -4.14 -0.38 -9.32
C MET A 143 -4.75 -1.42 -8.40
N VAL A 144 -3.90 -2.12 -7.66
CA VAL A 144 -4.27 -2.96 -6.52
C VAL A 144 -3.65 -2.34 -5.26
N LEU A 145 -4.45 -2.19 -4.22
CA LEU A 145 -4.03 -1.63 -2.93
C LEU A 145 -4.28 -2.62 -1.80
N THR A 146 -3.35 -2.70 -0.87
CA THR A 146 -3.51 -3.44 0.37
C THR A 146 -2.90 -2.70 1.55
N PHE A 147 -3.61 -2.72 2.68
CA PHE A 147 -3.26 -1.95 3.86
C PHE A 147 -3.26 -2.84 5.10
N ARG A 148 -2.06 -3.19 5.60
CA ARG A 148 -1.84 -3.95 6.85
C ARG A 148 -2.48 -5.35 6.82
N ASN A 149 -2.22 -6.09 5.75
CA ASN A 149 -2.73 -7.45 5.57
C ASN A 149 -1.62 -8.48 5.38
N VAL A 150 -0.40 -8.07 4.98
CA VAL A 150 0.67 -9.01 4.62
C VAL A 150 1.05 -9.92 5.78
N HIS A 151 1.11 -9.39 7.02
CA HIS A 151 1.37 -10.18 8.21
C HIS A 151 0.34 -11.30 8.42
N ASN A 152 -0.94 -11.07 8.10
CA ASN A 152 -1.98 -12.10 8.19
C ASN A 152 -1.75 -13.22 7.16
N TRP A 153 -1.34 -12.87 5.95
CA TRP A 153 -1.06 -13.85 4.89
C TRP A 153 0.22 -14.65 5.18
N ILE A 154 1.23 -14.04 5.79
CA ILE A 154 2.42 -14.74 6.28
C ILE A 154 2.02 -15.73 7.37
N SER A 155 1.26 -15.31 8.37
CA SER A 155 0.78 -16.16 9.45
C SER A 155 -0.03 -17.36 8.93
N ALA A 156 -0.88 -17.14 7.91
CA ALA A 156 -1.70 -18.17 7.27
C ALA A 156 -0.93 -19.05 6.26
N GLY A 157 0.34 -18.73 5.93
CA GLY A 157 1.12 -19.46 4.93
C GLY A 157 0.64 -19.24 3.49
N THR A 158 -0.10 -18.18 3.21
CA THR A 158 -0.74 -17.92 1.91
C THR A 158 -0.14 -16.75 1.14
N VAL A 159 0.85 -16.07 1.70
CA VAL A 159 1.38 -14.80 1.20
C VAL A 159 1.81 -14.88 -0.27
N GLN A 160 2.51 -15.91 -0.68
CA GLN A 160 2.98 -16.07 -2.08
C GLN A 160 1.81 -16.18 -3.05
N THR A 161 0.81 -17.01 -2.71
CA THR A 161 -0.39 -17.21 -3.55
C THR A 161 -1.21 -15.91 -3.64
N VAL A 162 -1.29 -15.14 -2.54
CA VAL A 162 -1.96 -13.84 -2.52
C VAL A 162 -1.26 -12.84 -3.44
N PHE A 163 0.07 -12.72 -3.35
CA PHE A 163 0.83 -11.83 -4.23
C PHE A 163 0.70 -12.24 -5.70
N ALA A 164 0.74 -13.54 -6.01
CA ALA A 164 0.47 -14.05 -7.35
C ALA A 164 -0.95 -13.72 -7.83
N GLY A 165 -1.95 -13.79 -6.95
CA GLY A 165 -3.33 -13.36 -7.23
C GLY A 165 -3.43 -11.89 -7.55
N MET A 166 -2.78 -11.03 -6.75
CA MET A 166 -2.72 -9.60 -7.02
C MET A 166 -2.01 -9.29 -8.35
N PHE A 167 -0.94 -10.02 -8.68
CA PHE A 167 -0.24 -9.87 -9.96
C PHE A 167 -1.14 -10.19 -11.15
N ARG A 168 -1.93 -11.26 -11.07
CA ARG A 168 -2.91 -11.58 -12.13
C ARG A 168 -3.98 -10.49 -12.29
N ALA A 169 -4.40 -9.87 -11.18
CA ALA A 169 -5.44 -8.86 -11.17
C ALA A 169 -5.02 -7.51 -11.78
N VAL A 170 -3.74 -7.17 -11.70
CA VAL A 170 -3.18 -5.91 -12.23
C VAL A 170 -2.87 -6.06 -13.72
N LYS A 171 -3.19 -5.03 -14.52
CA LYS A 171 -2.79 -4.97 -15.94
C LYS A 171 -1.28 -4.68 -16.10
N PRO A 172 -0.64 -5.00 -17.25
CA PRO A 172 0.71 -4.52 -17.54
C PRO A 172 0.81 -3.00 -17.39
N GLY A 173 1.88 -2.50 -16.78
CA GLY A 173 2.07 -1.11 -16.41
C GLY A 173 1.27 -0.64 -15.18
N GLY A 174 0.38 -1.49 -14.63
CA GLY A 174 -0.41 -1.15 -13.45
C GLY A 174 0.39 -1.26 -12.15
N ILE A 175 -0.19 -0.75 -11.08
CA ILE A 175 0.47 -0.52 -9.79
C ILE A 175 -0.06 -1.49 -8.71
N LEU A 176 0.85 -2.03 -7.90
CA LEU A 176 0.54 -2.58 -6.59
C LEU A 176 1.06 -1.60 -5.52
N GLY A 177 0.14 -1.09 -4.68
CA GLY A 177 0.45 -0.28 -3.50
C GLY A 177 0.31 -1.10 -2.22
N VAL A 178 1.36 -1.13 -1.41
CA VAL A 178 1.40 -1.87 -0.14
C VAL A 178 1.75 -0.93 0.99
N VAL A 179 0.91 -0.89 2.02
CA VAL A 179 1.23 -0.31 3.33
C VAL A 179 1.21 -1.43 4.35
N GLU A 180 2.32 -1.65 5.08
CA GLU A 180 2.39 -2.73 6.08
C GLU A 180 3.20 -2.29 7.30
N HIS A 181 2.92 -2.87 8.47
CA HIS A 181 3.66 -2.66 9.71
C HIS A 181 5.12 -3.08 9.53
N ARG A 182 6.04 -2.14 9.72
CA ARG A 182 7.46 -2.33 9.41
C ARG A 182 8.23 -2.85 10.61
N ALA A 183 8.83 -4.03 10.49
CA ALA A 183 9.71 -4.62 11.48
C ALA A 183 11.01 -3.82 11.64
N ASN A 184 11.68 -4.01 12.78
CA ASN A 184 13.04 -3.51 12.98
C ASN A 184 14.01 -4.34 12.12
N PRO A 185 14.72 -3.73 11.16
CA PRO A 185 15.60 -4.46 10.25
C PRO A 185 16.83 -5.10 10.94
N ALA A 186 17.16 -4.67 12.16
CA ALA A 186 18.25 -5.25 12.94
C ALA A 186 17.88 -6.55 13.66
N LEU A 187 16.58 -6.89 13.73
CA LEU A 187 16.11 -8.12 14.36
C LEU A 187 15.95 -9.25 13.35
N PRO A 188 16.03 -10.52 13.78
CA PRO A 188 15.73 -11.66 12.91
C PRO A 188 14.30 -11.59 12.35
N VAL A 189 14.15 -12.14 11.16
CA VAL A 189 12.83 -12.28 10.51
C VAL A 189 11.94 -13.24 11.31
N ASP A 190 10.76 -12.78 11.71
CA ASP A 190 9.71 -13.67 12.23
C ASP A 190 8.98 -14.34 11.06
N ALA A 191 9.19 -15.64 10.91
CA ALA A 191 8.58 -16.44 9.83
C ALA A 191 7.05 -16.51 9.90
N LYS A 192 6.45 -16.12 11.02
CA LYS A 192 4.98 -16.11 11.23
C LYS A 192 4.40 -14.70 11.34
N ALA A 193 5.25 -13.67 11.40
CA ALA A 193 4.85 -12.30 11.69
C ALA A 193 3.89 -12.22 12.90
N ALA A 194 4.19 -12.99 13.97
CA ALA A 194 3.30 -13.21 15.10
C ALA A 194 3.00 -11.93 15.89
N ASN A 195 3.90 -10.95 15.84
CA ASN A 195 3.74 -9.62 16.43
C ASN A 195 3.12 -8.59 15.47
N GLY A 196 2.78 -9.00 14.24
CA GLY A 196 2.21 -8.16 13.19
C GLY A 196 3.22 -7.31 12.41
N TYR A 197 4.49 -7.27 12.81
CA TYR A 197 5.55 -6.56 12.09
C TYR A 197 6.18 -7.45 11.01
N VAL A 198 6.42 -6.87 9.83
CA VAL A 198 7.01 -7.55 8.67
C VAL A 198 8.25 -6.78 8.21
N HIS A 199 9.32 -7.49 7.88
CA HIS A 199 10.49 -6.85 7.26
C HIS A 199 10.16 -6.34 5.87
N GLU A 200 10.60 -5.13 5.56
CA GLU A 200 10.39 -4.53 4.23
C GLU A 200 10.97 -5.41 3.11
N THR A 201 12.13 -6.01 3.35
CA THR A 201 12.79 -6.93 2.42
C THR A 201 11.95 -8.17 2.11
N GLN A 202 11.16 -8.68 3.09
CA GLN A 202 10.25 -9.80 2.85
C GLN A 202 9.10 -9.39 1.92
N VAL A 203 8.49 -8.22 2.15
CA VAL A 203 7.39 -7.73 1.29
C VAL A 203 7.89 -7.53 -0.14
N ILE A 204 9.09 -6.98 -0.30
CA ILE A 204 9.72 -6.81 -1.62
C ILE A 204 9.93 -8.17 -2.27
N ALA A 205 10.52 -9.13 -1.56
CA ALA A 205 10.77 -10.46 -2.09
C ALA A 205 9.48 -11.18 -2.52
N PHE A 206 8.38 -11.08 -1.75
CA PHE A 206 7.08 -11.66 -2.14
C PHE A 206 6.51 -11.03 -3.41
N ALA A 207 6.60 -9.70 -3.53
CA ALA A 207 6.13 -8.99 -4.70
C ALA A 207 6.97 -9.34 -5.96
N GLU A 208 8.28 -9.38 -5.82
CA GLU A 208 9.20 -9.72 -6.92
C GLU A 208 9.05 -11.18 -7.36
N ALA A 209 8.89 -12.11 -6.41
CA ALA A 209 8.61 -13.51 -6.72
C ALA A 209 7.29 -13.70 -7.48
N ALA A 210 6.31 -12.81 -7.31
CA ALA A 210 5.07 -12.81 -8.07
C ALA A 210 5.21 -12.17 -9.47
N GLY A 211 6.33 -11.46 -9.76
CA GLY A 211 6.62 -10.82 -11.03
C GLY A 211 6.55 -9.29 -11.02
N PHE A 212 6.20 -8.67 -9.91
CA PHE A 212 6.27 -7.21 -9.76
C PHE A 212 7.72 -6.72 -9.70
N ARG A 213 7.92 -5.44 -10.02
CA ARG A 213 9.19 -4.73 -9.76
C ARG A 213 8.95 -3.59 -8.78
N LEU A 214 9.83 -3.45 -7.79
CA LEU A 214 9.80 -2.31 -6.88
C LEU A 214 10.06 -1.02 -7.69
N ALA A 215 9.12 -0.08 -7.63
CA ALA A 215 9.22 1.21 -8.31
C ALA A 215 9.64 2.34 -7.36
N ALA A 216 9.14 2.36 -6.13
CA ALA A 216 9.46 3.40 -5.16
C ALA A 216 9.14 2.97 -3.72
N ARG A 217 9.76 3.66 -2.75
CA ARG A 217 9.48 3.60 -1.31
C ARG A 217 9.10 4.98 -0.81
N SER A 218 8.30 5.06 0.25
CA SER A 218 7.97 6.32 0.92
C SER A 218 7.95 6.13 2.44
N GLU A 219 8.46 7.12 3.14
CA GLU A 219 8.44 7.21 4.60
C GLU A 219 7.19 7.95 5.13
N VAL A 220 6.21 8.21 4.28
CA VAL A 220 5.01 8.99 4.63
C VAL A 220 4.23 8.41 5.81
N ASN A 221 4.28 7.10 6.00
CA ASN A 221 3.63 6.39 7.11
C ASN A 221 4.64 5.89 8.17
N ALA A 222 5.87 6.41 8.15
CA ALA A 222 6.86 6.09 9.16
C ALA A 222 6.47 6.69 10.51
N ASN A 223 6.73 5.95 11.58
CA ASN A 223 6.57 6.44 12.95
C ASN A 223 7.81 6.09 13.78
N PRO A 224 8.75 7.02 13.98
CA PRO A 224 9.97 6.78 14.75
C PRO A 224 9.71 6.56 16.26
N LEU A 225 8.51 6.88 16.75
CA LEU A 225 8.13 6.63 18.14
C LEU A 225 7.75 5.17 18.41
N ASP A 226 7.48 4.40 17.34
CA ASP A 226 7.18 2.98 17.45
C ASP A 226 8.47 2.17 17.62
N THR A 227 8.71 1.69 18.84
CA THR A 227 9.90 0.91 19.20
C THR A 227 9.86 -0.54 18.73
N LYS A 228 8.66 -1.03 18.31
CA LYS A 228 8.43 -2.37 17.72
C LYS A 228 8.69 -3.55 18.66
N ASP A 229 8.87 -3.28 19.96
CA ASP A 229 9.15 -4.25 21.02
C ASP A 229 7.95 -4.48 21.96
N HIS A 230 6.75 -4.15 21.52
CA HIS A 230 5.52 -4.23 22.29
C HIS A 230 5.13 -5.68 22.58
N ALA A 231 4.75 -6.01 23.83
CA ALA A 231 4.42 -7.35 24.26
C ALA A 231 3.29 -8.01 23.45
N ALA A 232 2.30 -7.22 23.00
CA ALA A 232 1.23 -7.69 22.11
C ALA A 232 1.47 -7.27 20.64
N GLY A 233 2.71 -6.97 20.26
CA GLY A 233 3.05 -6.50 18.92
C GLY A 233 2.29 -5.22 18.55
N VAL A 234 2.01 -5.06 17.26
CA VAL A 234 1.29 -3.90 16.70
C VAL A 234 -0.07 -3.65 17.36
N TRP A 235 -0.69 -4.69 17.90
CA TRP A 235 -2.02 -4.60 18.51
C TRP A 235 -2.03 -3.92 19.88
N MET A 236 -0.86 -3.71 20.52
CA MET A 236 -0.75 -2.90 21.72
C MET A 236 -0.95 -1.41 21.42
N LEU A 237 -0.69 -0.99 20.19
CA LEU A 237 -0.85 0.39 19.72
C LEU A 237 -2.29 0.69 19.27
N PRO A 238 -2.66 1.98 19.14
CA PRO A 238 -3.92 2.39 18.53
C PRO A 238 -4.12 1.80 17.13
N PRO A 239 -5.35 1.48 16.74
CA PRO A 239 -6.60 1.66 17.49
C PRO A 239 -6.93 0.50 18.41
N THR A 240 -6.17 -0.61 18.37
CA THR A 240 -6.53 -1.87 19.05
C THR A 240 -6.37 -1.77 20.56
N LEU A 241 -5.25 -1.19 21.02
CA LEU A 241 -4.92 -1.00 22.43
C LEU A 241 -5.08 -2.31 23.24
N ARG A 242 -4.58 -3.44 22.68
CA ARG A 242 -4.53 -4.74 23.35
C ARG A 242 -3.43 -4.69 24.40
N ILE A 243 -3.77 -4.22 25.58
CA ILE A 243 -2.88 -4.08 26.72
C ILE A 243 -3.44 -4.95 27.84
N ASP A 244 -2.54 -5.71 28.51
CA ASP A 244 -2.91 -6.50 29.68
C ASP A 244 -3.56 -5.57 30.73
N PRO A 245 -4.74 -5.93 31.27
CA PRO A 245 -5.41 -5.12 32.30
C PRO A 245 -4.50 -4.76 33.47
N ALA A 246 -3.62 -5.66 33.92
CA ALA A 246 -2.67 -5.43 35.02
C ALA A 246 -1.61 -4.36 34.69
N GLU A 247 -1.26 -4.17 33.41
CA GLU A 247 -0.25 -3.21 32.95
C GLU A 247 -0.88 -1.95 32.33
N ARG A 248 -2.22 -1.88 32.27
CA ARG A 248 -2.92 -0.85 31.49
C ARG A 248 -2.62 0.56 31.95
N GLU A 249 -2.63 0.80 33.25
CA GLU A 249 -2.34 2.13 33.81
C GLU A 249 -0.97 2.66 33.38
N LYS A 250 0.03 1.78 33.34
CA LYS A 250 1.40 2.09 32.96
C LYS A 250 1.59 2.22 31.45
N LEU A 251 1.02 1.30 30.68
CA LEU A 251 1.33 1.16 29.25
C LEU A 251 0.40 1.97 28.33
N LEU A 252 -0.86 2.22 28.75
CA LEU A 252 -1.81 2.96 27.91
C LEU A 252 -1.34 4.38 27.56
N PRO A 253 -0.82 5.21 28.51
CA PRO A 253 -0.32 6.54 28.16
C PRO A 253 0.80 6.49 27.11
N ARG A 254 1.72 5.52 27.24
CA ARG A 254 2.82 5.32 26.29
C ARG A 254 2.30 4.90 24.91
N ALA A 255 1.39 3.94 24.85
CA ALA A 255 0.78 3.48 23.60
C ALA A 255 0.04 4.62 22.87
N LEU A 256 -0.70 5.45 23.62
CA LEU A 256 -1.39 6.61 23.06
C LEU A 256 -0.40 7.69 22.57
N ALA A 257 0.69 7.93 23.28
CA ALA A 257 1.74 8.86 22.87
C ALA A 257 2.48 8.38 21.63
N THR A 258 2.71 7.07 21.48
CA THR A 258 3.29 6.46 20.28
C THR A 258 2.35 6.64 19.06
N GLY A 259 1.04 6.46 19.25
CA GLY A 259 0.09 6.49 18.14
C GLY A 259 0.04 5.16 17.38
N GLU A 260 -0.34 5.20 16.10
CA GLU A 260 -0.35 3.99 15.25
C GLU A 260 1.09 3.55 14.92
N SER A 261 1.29 2.26 14.63
CA SER A 261 2.59 1.65 14.34
C SER A 261 3.34 2.31 13.18
N ASP A 262 4.65 2.13 13.19
CA ASP A 262 5.51 2.42 12.04
C ASP A 262 5.14 1.54 10.83
N ARG A 263 5.07 2.15 9.63
CA ARG A 263 4.64 1.44 8.42
C ARG A 263 5.50 1.80 7.23
N MET A 264 5.97 0.74 6.53
CA MET A 264 6.50 0.88 5.18
C MET A 264 5.39 1.25 4.21
N THR A 265 5.71 1.99 3.17
CA THR A 265 4.82 2.31 2.05
C THR A 265 5.58 2.04 0.76
N LEU A 266 5.17 0.98 0.05
CA LEU A 266 5.89 0.43 -1.10
C LEU A 266 5.02 0.47 -2.35
N LYS A 267 5.59 0.97 -3.44
CA LYS A 267 4.97 1.02 -4.77
C LYS A 267 5.70 0.06 -5.70
N PHE A 268 4.94 -0.86 -6.28
CA PHE A 268 5.43 -1.79 -7.28
C PHE A 268 4.71 -1.57 -8.61
N ILE A 269 5.37 -1.94 -9.71
CA ILE A 269 4.81 -1.93 -11.04
C ILE A 269 4.82 -3.35 -11.62
N LYS A 270 3.75 -3.71 -12.32
CA LYS A 270 3.74 -4.90 -13.16
C LYS A 270 4.39 -4.54 -14.50
N PRO A 271 5.48 -5.23 -14.90
CA PRO A 271 6.14 -5.01 -16.19
C PRO A 271 5.21 -5.19 -17.38
#